data_414f89c820fa24f0cc723eb4a97aa1e7
#
_entry.id   414f89c820fa24f0cc723eb4a97aa1e7
#
_cell.length_a   1.000
_cell.length_b   1.000
_cell.length_c   1.000
_cell.angle_alpha   90.00
_cell.angle_beta   90.00
_cell.angle_gamma   90.00
#
_symmetry.space_group_name_H-M   'P 1'
#
loop_
_entity.id
_entity.type
_entity.pdbx_description
1 polymer ?
#
loop_
_entity_poly.entity_id
_entity_poly.type
_entity_poly.pdbx_seq_one_letter_code
_entity_poly.pdbx_strand_id
1 'polypeptide(L)'
;MTDNPVPRSRVGLPGGSRFLCAIPLAEVHMKERYRSFVSLLTTLSFVVLTVTGILAFVRPFSIQVVGLHALMGFVFVGVIAFHVANNFSHLSRYMRTKVVWVTLAITVGLTAIFLWQPGPIRSLLSLSQNLGPALDRFEVNDDGLIYDYSPAPQYKMSLTIRAGKAFDAKAPPHVAIWLENASFYHIRTFREPDDLAAGRAALPYWDFKVRGWEEAKRKATESGKDLNDQMEVDGVSGATQNSSFDPADYILPADPDNPMPYRLLIEIDQPDDDQPSLVYSVAIDNADPRAFQLLDLVGYPKQEEKDKDGKEVWSLYFVDERFSSALDLIDSALLTIDRN
;
A
#
# COMPACT_ATOMS: atom_id res chain seq x y z
N MET A 1 -40.90 93.66 29.87
CA MET A 1 -40.44 93.09 31.15
C MET A 1 -39.42 92.04 30.76
N THR A 2 -38.23 92.42 30.51
CA THR A 2 -37.00 92.49 31.32
C THR A 2 -36.77 91.20 32.09
N ASP A 3 -35.82 90.48 31.61
CA ASP A 3 -34.80 89.95 32.50
C ASP A 3 -33.51 89.50 31.75
N ASN A 4 -32.41 90.03 32.24
CA ASN A 4 -31.05 89.95 31.76
C ASN A 4 -30.36 88.64 32.10
N PRO A 5 -29.40 88.23 31.33
CA PRO A 5 -28.65 86.98 31.60
C PRO A 5 -27.42 87.24 32.49
N VAL A 6 -27.15 86.25 33.37
CA VAL A 6 -25.96 86.15 34.24
C VAL A 6 -24.80 85.52 33.46
N PRO A 7 -23.56 86.03 33.60
CA PRO A 7 -22.42 85.47 32.91
C PRO A 7 -21.85 84.25 33.66
N ARG A 8 -21.67 83.14 32.92
CA ARG A 8 -20.93 81.95 33.41
C ARG A 8 -19.43 82.11 33.19
N SER A 9 -18.74 82.13 34.27
CA SER A 9 -17.27 82.04 34.37
C SER A 9 -16.74 80.81 33.73
N ARG A 10 -15.75 80.96 32.81
CA ARG A 10 -14.93 79.89 32.31
C ARG A 10 -13.92 79.43 33.37
N VAL A 11 -14.10 78.19 33.88
CA VAL A 11 -13.03 77.52 34.60
C VAL A 11 -12.13 76.81 33.58
N GLY A 12 -10.87 77.26 33.49
CA GLY A 12 -9.86 76.65 32.68
C GLY A 12 -9.44 75.32 33.29
N LEU A 13 -9.54 74.26 32.50
CA LEU A 13 -8.94 72.97 32.83
C LEU A 13 -7.48 72.93 32.33
N PRO A 14 -6.55 72.41 33.13
CA PRO A 14 -5.14 72.32 32.79
C PRO A 14 -4.91 71.27 31.71
N GLY A 15 -3.99 71.55 30.79
CA GLY A 15 -3.59 70.80 29.65
C GLY A 15 -3.17 69.34 30.03
N GLY A 16 -3.99 68.39 29.64
CA GLY A 16 -3.59 67.00 29.60
C GLY A 16 -2.66 66.78 28.41
N SER A 17 -1.37 66.65 28.66
CA SER A 17 -0.38 66.18 27.72
C SER A 17 -0.82 64.82 27.19
N ARG A 18 -1.34 64.80 25.96
CA ARG A 18 -1.50 63.54 25.21
C ARG A 18 -0.09 63.04 24.89
N PHE A 19 0.43 62.15 25.72
CA PHE A 19 1.50 61.25 25.32
C PHE A 19 0.95 60.38 24.19
N LEU A 20 1.09 60.86 22.96
CA LEU A 20 1.07 59.99 21.78
C LEU A 20 2.27 59.08 21.91
N CYS A 21 2.00 57.86 22.39
CA CYS A 21 2.97 56.80 22.34
C CYS A 21 3.24 56.53 20.85
N ALA A 22 4.27 57.18 20.32
CA ALA A 22 4.73 56.94 18.98
C ALA A 22 5.28 55.53 18.92
N ILE A 23 4.47 54.58 18.47
CA ILE A 23 4.95 53.27 18.08
C ILE A 23 5.99 53.51 17.00
N PRO A 24 7.25 53.07 17.17
CA PRO A 24 8.30 53.37 16.21
C PRO A 24 7.91 52.76 14.86
N LEU A 25 7.84 53.61 13.84
CA LEU A 25 7.51 53.24 12.45
C LEU A 25 8.37 52.10 11.92
N ALA A 26 9.56 51.89 12.47
CA ALA A 26 10.44 50.77 12.18
C ALA A 26 9.85 49.41 12.63
N GLU A 27 9.15 49.36 13.77
CA GLU A 27 8.56 48.13 14.31
C GLU A 27 7.34 47.68 13.50
N VAL A 28 6.55 48.62 13.01
CA VAL A 28 5.40 48.37 12.13
C VAL A 28 5.88 47.84 10.76
N HIS A 29 6.91 48.44 10.18
CA HIS A 29 7.49 48.06 8.90
C HIS A 29 8.18 46.69 8.95
N MET A 30 8.83 46.34 10.07
CA MET A 30 9.45 45.05 10.25
C MET A 30 8.40 43.91 10.36
N LYS A 31 7.29 44.19 11.05
CA LYS A 31 6.16 43.25 11.18
C LYS A 31 5.44 43.01 9.85
N GLU A 32 5.28 44.01 9.00
CA GLU A 32 4.68 43.87 7.67
C GLU A 32 5.59 43.08 6.71
N ARG A 33 6.88 43.39 6.67
CA ARG A 33 7.87 42.64 5.86
C ARG A 33 7.93 41.17 6.25
N TYR A 34 7.89 40.87 7.53
CA TYR A 34 7.91 39.55 8.05
C TYR A 34 6.65 38.76 7.64
N ARG A 35 5.47 39.36 7.76
CA ARG A 35 4.20 38.72 7.31
C ARG A 35 4.21 38.45 5.82
N SER A 36 4.70 39.35 5.01
CA SER A 36 4.84 39.20 3.56
C SER A 36 5.82 38.06 3.21
N PHE A 37 6.94 37.99 3.93
CA PHE A 37 7.92 36.92 3.73
C PHE A 37 7.33 35.53 4.04
N VAL A 38 6.67 35.36 5.17
CA VAL A 38 6.01 34.09 5.54
C VAL A 38 4.94 33.69 4.52
N SER A 39 4.12 34.66 4.09
CA SER A 39 3.08 34.43 3.08
C SER A 39 3.69 34.02 1.74
N LEU A 40 4.75 34.67 1.29
CA LEU A 40 5.44 34.33 0.05
C LEU A 40 6.07 32.94 0.13
N LEU A 41 6.74 32.62 1.23
CA LEU A 41 7.35 31.30 1.44
C LEU A 41 6.31 30.19 1.45
N THR A 42 5.16 30.42 2.12
CA THR A 42 4.02 29.48 2.09
C THR A 42 3.54 29.23 0.66
N THR A 43 3.33 30.30 -0.09
CA THR A 43 2.83 30.23 -1.47
C THR A 43 3.82 29.50 -2.38
N LEU A 44 5.10 29.84 -2.31
CA LEU A 44 6.14 29.20 -3.13
C LEU A 44 6.30 27.72 -2.76
N SER A 45 6.30 27.39 -1.48
CA SER A 45 6.34 26.00 -1.03
C SER A 45 5.14 25.21 -1.55
N PHE A 46 3.95 25.80 -1.49
CA PHE A 46 2.73 25.18 -2.02
C PHE A 46 2.80 24.95 -3.54
N VAL A 47 3.32 25.93 -4.30
CA VAL A 47 3.51 25.79 -5.75
C VAL A 47 4.47 24.63 -6.06
N VAL A 48 5.61 24.56 -5.36
CA VAL A 48 6.56 23.46 -5.56
C VAL A 48 5.92 22.10 -5.22
N LEU A 49 5.18 22.00 -4.10
CA LEU A 49 4.46 20.79 -3.71
C LEU A 49 3.42 20.39 -4.75
N THR A 50 2.67 21.37 -5.29
CA THR A 50 1.67 21.09 -6.33
C THR A 50 2.32 20.55 -7.60
N VAL A 51 3.36 21.21 -8.09
CA VAL A 51 4.07 20.79 -9.31
C VAL A 51 4.72 19.42 -9.12
N THR A 52 5.43 19.21 -8.01
CA THR A 52 6.09 17.93 -7.75
C THR A 52 5.09 16.81 -7.48
N GLY A 53 3.96 17.10 -6.84
CA GLY A 53 2.87 16.13 -6.66
C GLY A 53 2.25 15.69 -7.99
N ILE A 54 1.98 16.64 -8.91
CA ILE A 54 1.49 16.31 -10.26
C ILE A 54 2.54 15.51 -11.03
N LEU A 55 3.82 15.90 -10.97
CA LEU A 55 4.89 15.16 -11.63
C LEU A 55 5.05 13.74 -11.07
N ALA A 56 4.95 13.58 -9.75
CA ALA A 56 4.99 12.27 -9.10
C ALA A 56 3.79 11.39 -9.47
N PHE A 57 2.65 11.97 -9.84
CA PHE A 57 1.48 11.24 -10.31
C PHE A 57 1.60 10.82 -11.79
N VAL A 58 2.10 11.71 -12.65
CA VAL A 58 2.06 11.56 -14.12
C VAL A 58 3.32 10.88 -14.68
N ARG A 59 4.45 10.92 -13.96
CA ARG A 59 5.72 10.36 -14.44
C ARG A 59 6.13 9.13 -13.64
N PRO A 60 6.90 8.19 -14.24
CA PRO A 60 7.52 7.10 -13.51
C PRO A 60 8.34 7.60 -12.32
N PHE A 61 8.56 6.75 -11.34
CA PHE A 61 9.29 7.08 -10.12
C PHE A 61 10.62 7.82 -10.43
N SER A 62 10.77 8.97 -9.78
CA SER A 62 12.00 9.75 -9.82
C SER A 62 12.36 10.21 -8.40
N ILE A 63 13.52 9.76 -7.93
CA ILE A 63 13.99 10.11 -6.58
C ILE A 63 14.12 11.63 -6.40
N GLN A 64 14.47 12.37 -7.47
CA GLN A 64 14.57 13.82 -7.41
C GLN A 64 13.20 14.46 -7.19
N VAL A 65 12.17 14.01 -7.88
CA VAL A 65 10.81 14.56 -7.77
C VAL A 65 10.20 14.21 -6.41
N VAL A 66 10.28 12.94 -6.02
CA VAL A 66 9.73 12.46 -4.74
C VAL A 66 10.51 13.04 -3.56
N GLY A 67 11.84 13.07 -3.65
CA GLY A 67 12.69 13.66 -2.61
C GLY A 67 12.45 15.17 -2.44
N LEU A 68 12.32 15.91 -3.55
CA LEU A 68 11.98 17.33 -3.50
C LEU A 68 10.58 17.55 -2.91
N HIS A 69 9.59 16.74 -3.30
CA HIS A 69 8.23 16.80 -2.75
C HIS A 69 8.25 16.60 -1.22
N ALA A 70 8.93 15.56 -0.74
CA ALA A 70 9.04 15.26 0.68
C ALA A 70 9.75 16.39 1.44
N LEU A 71 10.90 16.86 0.95
CA LEU A 71 11.66 17.94 1.58
C LEU A 71 10.84 19.23 1.67
N MET A 72 10.19 19.61 0.57
CA MET A 72 9.34 20.81 0.55
C MET A 72 8.08 20.62 1.41
N GLY A 73 7.60 19.40 1.57
CA GLY A 73 6.54 19.07 2.54
C GLY A 73 6.94 19.41 3.96
N PHE A 74 8.14 19.03 4.41
CA PHE A 74 8.65 19.39 5.73
C PHE A 74 8.81 20.90 5.91
N VAL A 75 9.33 21.60 4.89
CA VAL A 75 9.43 23.07 4.90
C VAL A 75 8.04 23.69 5.03
N PHE A 76 7.07 23.24 4.25
CA PHE A 76 5.70 23.72 4.27
C PHE A 76 5.04 23.51 5.64
N VAL A 77 5.17 22.31 6.24
CA VAL A 77 4.66 22.03 7.58
C VAL A 77 5.29 22.95 8.63
N GLY A 78 6.60 23.18 8.57
CA GLY A 78 7.28 24.12 9.47
C GLY A 78 6.75 25.54 9.34
N VAL A 79 6.57 26.05 8.13
CA VAL A 79 6.03 27.39 7.85
C VAL A 79 4.58 27.51 8.32
N ILE A 80 3.73 26.50 8.07
CA ILE A 80 2.34 26.48 8.53
C ILE A 80 2.28 26.42 10.06
N ALA A 81 3.07 25.56 10.73
CA ALA A 81 3.12 25.49 12.18
C ALA A 81 3.47 26.84 12.79
N PHE A 82 4.46 27.52 12.22
CA PHE A 82 4.85 28.87 12.63
C PHE A 82 3.74 29.90 12.37
N HIS A 83 3.09 29.83 11.20
CA HIS A 83 1.95 30.70 10.88
C HIS A 83 0.79 30.52 11.88
N VAL A 84 0.46 29.26 12.19
CA VAL A 84 -0.58 28.92 13.17
C VAL A 84 -0.22 29.41 14.56
N ALA A 85 1.03 29.20 15.02
CA ALA A 85 1.48 29.65 16.32
C ALA A 85 1.33 31.17 16.49
N ASN A 86 1.72 31.94 15.46
CA ASN A 86 1.61 33.40 15.47
C ASN A 86 0.16 33.94 15.38
N ASN A 87 -0.76 33.12 14.87
CA ASN A 87 -2.16 33.50 14.70
C ASN A 87 -3.12 32.68 15.60
N PHE A 88 -2.60 32.01 16.60
CA PHE A 88 -3.36 31.07 17.43
C PHE A 88 -4.59 31.71 18.11
N SER A 89 -4.49 32.97 18.55
CA SER A 89 -5.62 33.68 19.15
C SER A 89 -6.77 33.91 18.18
N HIS A 90 -6.50 34.11 16.91
CA HIS A 90 -7.52 34.23 15.87
C HIS A 90 -8.11 32.85 15.54
N LEU A 91 -7.26 31.83 15.41
CA LEU A 91 -7.67 30.45 15.12
C LEU A 91 -8.58 29.89 16.23
N SER A 92 -8.26 30.12 17.50
CA SER A 92 -9.06 29.65 18.64
C SER A 92 -10.50 30.23 18.63
N ARG A 93 -10.69 31.41 18.07
CA ARG A 93 -12.02 32.00 17.89
C ARG A 93 -12.82 31.26 16.81
N TYR A 94 -12.17 30.83 15.74
CA TYR A 94 -12.82 30.04 14.68
C TYR A 94 -13.19 28.63 15.15
N MET A 95 -12.45 28.04 16.07
CA MET A 95 -12.75 26.69 16.64
C MET A 95 -14.16 26.58 17.24
N ARG A 96 -14.77 27.71 17.59
CA ARG A 96 -16.15 27.76 18.12
C ARG A 96 -17.22 27.84 17.04
N THR A 97 -16.82 27.92 15.77
CA THR A 97 -17.77 28.03 14.65
C THR A 97 -18.13 26.66 14.09
N LYS A 98 -19.39 26.50 13.64
CA LYS A 98 -19.84 25.25 12.98
C LYS A 98 -19.04 24.93 11.72
N VAL A 99 -18.52 25.95 11.04
CA VAL A 99 -17.73 25.80 9.81
C VAL A 99 -16.49 24.93 10.03
N VAL A 100 -15.77 25.12 11.15
CA VAL A 100 -14.57 24.32 11.46
C VAL A 100 -14.93 22.85 11.63
N TRP A 101 -16.01 22.56 12.34
CA TRP A 101 -16.44 21.17 12.57
C TRP A 101 -16.90 20.48 11.28
N VAL A 102 -17.59 21.22 10.39
CA VAL A 102 -17.99 20.71 9.08
C VAL A 102 -16.74 20.44 8.22
N THR A 103 -15.80 21.37 8.17
CA THR A 103 -14.54 21.21 7.41
C THR A 103 -13.72 20.04 7.95
N LEU A 104 -13.63 19.93 9.28
CA LEU A 104 -12.93 18.79 9.91
C LEU A 104 -13.59 17.45 9.55
N ALA A 105 -14.93 17.38 9.65
CA ALA A 105 -15.66 16.16 9.30
C ALA A 105 -15.45 15.75 7.83
N ILE A 106 -15.49 16.73 6.91
CA ILE A 106 -15.22 16.49 5.48
C ILE A 106 -13.79 15.98 5.30
N THR A 107 -12.79 16.64 5.93
CA THR A 107 -11.38 16.24 5.81
C THR A 107 -11.15 14.83 6.35
N VAL A 108 -11.69 14.52 7.53
CA VAL A 108 -11.59 13.16 8.12
C VAL A 108 -12.29 12.13 7.22
N GLY A 109 -13.48 12.46 6.70
CA GLY A 109 -14.22 11.58 5.80
C GLY A 109 -13.46 11.29 4.51
N LEU A 110 -12.90 12.31 3.86
CA LEU A 110 -12.06 12.13 2.66
C LEU A 110 -10.81 11.31 2.95
N THR A 111 -10.15 11.56 4.09
CA THR A 111 -8.99 10.78 4.51
C THR A 111 -9.35 9.31 4.73
N ALA A 112 -10.47 9.04 5.41
CA ALA A 112 -10.94 7.68 5.65
C ALA A 112 -11.28 6.95 4.33
N ILE A 113 -11.95 7.62 3.39
CA ILE A 113 -12.24 7.08 2.06
C ILE A 113 -10.94 6.76 1.31
N PHE A 114 -9.95 7.65 1.39
CA PHE A 114 -8.67 7.45 0.74
C PHE A 114 -7.86 6.28 1.35
N LEU A 115 -7.91 6.12 2.67
CA LEU A 115 -7.27 4.99 3.37
C LEU A 115 -7.98 3.66 3.09
N TRP A 116 -9.31 3.67 2.94
CA TRP A 116 -10.08 2.46 2.63
C TRP A 116 -9.94 2.04 1.16
N GLN A 117 -9.57 2.95 0.28
CA GLN A 117 -9.34 2.70 -1.14
C GLN A 117 -10.46 1.91 -1.84
N PRO A 118 -11.72 2.36 -1.81
CA PRO A 118 -12.77 1.70 -2.55
C PRO A 118 -12.47 1.70 -4.05
N GLY A 119 -13.14 0.83 -4.82
CA GLY A 119 -12.90 0.62 -6.25
C GLY A 119 -12.67 1.89 -7.09
N PRO A 120 -13.50 2.95 -6.99
CA PRO A 120 -13.28 4.20 -7.73
C PRO A 120 -11.96 4.90 -7.39
N ILE A 121 -11.51 4.84 -6.14
CA ILE A 121 -10.23 5.41 -5.72
C ILE A 121 -9.06 4.59 -6.29
N ARG A 122 -9.16 3.26 -6.24
CA ARG A 122 -8.15 2.38 -6.86
C ARG A 122 -8.04 2.63 -8.36
N SER A 123 -9.18 2.77 -9.06
CA SER A 123 -9.19 3.10 -10.50
C SER A 123 -8.54 4.46 -10.79
N LEU A 124 -8.70 5.44 -9.90
CA LEU A 124 -8.02 6.73 -10.04
C LEU A 124 -6.51 6.59 -9.79
N LEU A 125 -6.11 5.83 -8.76
CA LEU A 125 -4.70 5.60 -8.45
C LEU A 125 -3.99 4.79 -9.54
N SER A 126 -4.69 3.87 -10.21
CA SER A 126 -4.12 3.08 -11.31
C SER A 126 -3.76 3.91 -12.56
N LEU A 127 -4.32 5.13 -12.68
CA LEU A 127 -3.92 6.08 -13.74
C LEU A 127 -2.53 6.71 -13.47
N SER A 128 -2.02 6.60 -12.28
CA SER A 128 -0.69 7.11 -11.93
C SER A 128 0.38 6.18 -12.46
N GLN A 129 1.37 6.72 -13.16
CA GLN A 129 2.53 5.95 -13.61
C GLN A 129 3.46 5.54 -12.46
N ASN A 130 3.32 6.16 -11.30
CA ASN A 130 4.11 5.86 -10.12
C ASN A 130 3.39 4.91 -9.17
N LEU A 131 2.08 5.11 -8.97
CA LEU A 131 1.27 4.31 -8.03
C LEU A 131 0.57 3.14 -8.73
N GLY A 132 0.20 3.29 -10.01
CA GLY A 132 -0.48 2.26 -10.78
C GLY A 132 0.28 0.93 -10.82
N PRO A 133 1.59 0.92 -11.10
CA PRO A 133 2.38 -0.32 -11.10
C PRO A 133 2.50 -1.01 -9.73
N ALA A 134 2.34 -0.26 -8.64
CA ALA A 134 2.37 -0.82 -7.29
C ALA A 134 1.04 -1.44 -6.84
N LEU A 135 -0.03 -1.25 -7.62
CA LEU A 135 -1.33 -1.86 -7.36
C LEU A 135 -1.41 -3.21 -8.07
N ASP A 136 -1.65 -4.26 -7.29
CA ASP A 136 -1.96 -5.56 -7.85
C ASP A 136 -3.25 -5.46 -8.67
N ARG A 137 -3.24 -6.10 -9.83
CA ARG A 137 -4.39 -6.17 -10.69
C ARG A 137 -4.83 -7.63 -10.81
N PHE A 138 -6.05 -7.88 -10.40
CA PHE A 138 -6.68 -9.18 -10.55
C PHE A 138 -8.01 -9.00 -11.30
N GLU A 139 -8.12 -9.65 -12.45
CA GLU A 139 -9.30 -9.60 -13.29
C GLU A 139 -9.77 -11.02 -13.62
N VAL A 140 -11.07 -11.22 -13.52
CA VAL A 140 -11.75 -12.45 -13.95
C VAL A 140 -12.72 -12.09 -15.06
N ASN A 141 -12.66 -12.82 -16.16
CA ASN A 141 -13.56 -12.67 -17.31
C ASN A 141 -13.88 -14.03 -17.91
N ASP A 142 -14.70 -14.07 -18.94
CA ASP A 142 -15.12 -15.33 -19.59
C ASP A 142 -13.96 -16.12 -20.23
N ASP A 143 -12.84 -15.45 -20.55
CA ASP A 143 -11.62 -16.07 -21.09
C ASP A 143 -10.69 -16.64 -20.00
N GLY A 144 -10.95 -16.34 -18.73
CA GLY A 144 -10.15 -16.79 -17.59
C GLY A 144 -9.83 -15.68 -16.60
N LEU A 145 -8.65 -15.74 -16.01
CA LEU A 145 -8.20 -14.74 -15.05
C LEU A 145 -6.78 -14.24 -15.35
N ILE A 146 -6.54 -13.00 -14.98
CA ILE A 146 -5.24 -12.33 -15.13
C ILE A 146 -4.86 -11.73 -13.77
N TYR A 147 -3.63 -12.02 -13.34
CA TYR A 147 -3.02 -11.39 -12.18
C TYR A 147 -1.72 -10.71 -12.58
N ASP A 148 -1.66 -9.39 -12.39
CA ASP A 148 -0.46 -8.57 -12.63
C ASP A 148 0.13 -8.11 -11.29
N TYR A 149 1.42 -8.31 -11.12
CA TYR A 149 2.21 -7.86 -9.99
C TYR A 149 3.41 -7.07 -10.48
N SER A 150 3.53 -5.81 -10.05
CA SER A 150 4.57 -4.90 -10.50
C SER A 150 5.19 -4.17 -9.31
N PRO A 151 6.06 -4.85 -8.53
CA PRO A 151 6.66 -4.27 -7.32
C PRO A 151 7.66 -3.16 -7.60
N ALA A 152 8.26 -3.15 -8.79
CA ALA A 152 9.24 -2.16 -9.21
C ALA A 152 9.11 -1.85 -10.70
N PRO A 153 9.53 -0.65 -11.16
CA PRO A 153 9.44 -0.28 -12.58
C PRO A 153 10.15 -1.22 -13.54
N GLN A 154 11.22 -1.87 -13.07
CA GLN A 154 12.01 -2.81 -13.86
C GLN A 154 11.58 -4.27 -13.71
N TYR A 155 10.53 -4.55 -12.97
CA TYR A 155 10.05 -5.91 -12.76
C TYR A 155 8.53 -5.96 -12.84
N LYS A 156 8.02 -6.72 -13.79
CA LYS A 156 6.61 -7.03 -13.91
C LYS A 156 6.42 -8.53 -14.03
N MET A 157 5.56 -9.08 -13.21
CA MET A 157 5.08 -10.44 -13.28
C MET A 157 3.61 -10.42 -13.69
N SER A 158 3.27 -11.14 -14.74
CA SER A 158 1.90 -11.32 -15.20
C SER A 158 1.57 -12.80 -15.28
N LEU A 159 0.52 -13.20 -14.58
CA LEU A 159 -0.02 -14.54 -14.61
C LEU A 159 -1.33 -14.53 -15.36
N THR A 160 -1.39 -15.24 -16.47
CA THR A 160 -2.59 -15.39 -17.29
C THR A 160 -3.07 -16.83 -17.22
N ILE A 161 -4.26 -17.04 -16.68
CA ILE A 161 -4.91 -18.32 -16.63
C ILE A 161 -6.05 -18.34 -17.63
N ARG A 162 -5.97 -19.19 -18.62
CA ARG A 162 -7.01 -19.37 -19.62
C ARG A 162 -8.09 -20.29 -19.09
N ALA A 163 -9.33 -19.87 -19.24
CA ALA A 163 -10.50 -20.63 -18.84
C ALA A 163 -10.57 -21.99 -19.56
N GLY A 164 -10.82 -23.04 -18.82
CA GLY A 164 -11.25 -24.33 -19.33
C GLY A 164 -12.78 -24.38 -19.48
N LYS A 165 -13.30 -25.56 -19.82
CA LYS A 165 -14.75 -25.74 -20.10
C LYS A 165 -15.62 -25.62 -18.85
N ALA A 166 -15.07 -25.90 -17.66
CA ALA A 166 -15.77 -25.86 -16.39
C ALA A 166 -15.67 -24.51 -15.69
N PHE A 167 -14.95 -23.55 -16.25
CA PHE A 167 -14.79 -22.22 -15.68
C PHE A 167 -16.08 -21.41 -15.81
N ASP A 168 -16.54 -20.82 -14.70
CA ASP A 168 -17.71 -19.94 -14.69
C ASP A 168 -17.32 -18.56 -14.13
N ALA A 169 -17.23 -17.56 -15.00
CA ALA A 169 -16.93 -16.18 -14.61
C ALA A 169 -18.03 -15.53 -13.75
N LYS A 170 -19.27 -16.07 -13.75
CA LYS A 170 -20.38 -15.56 -12.92
C LYS A 170 -20.32 -16.08 -11.49
N ALA A 171 -19.72 -17.24 -11.30
CA ALA A 171 -19.39 -17.82 -10.02
C ALA A 171 -17.86 -18.02 -9.99
N PRO A 172 -17.08 -16.95 -9.83
CA PRO A 172 -15.65 -17.01 -10.02
C PRO A 172 -15.00 -17.98 -9.04
N PRO A 173 -13.98 -18.75 -9.49
CA PRO A 173 -13.31 -19.71 -8.64
C PRO A 173 -12.62 -19.03 -7.45
N HIS A 174 -12.51 -19.77 -6.35
CA HIS A 174 -11.59 -19.41 -5.28
C HIS A 174 -10.16 -19.57 -5.77
N VAL A 175 -9.32 -18.56 -5.60
CA VAL A 175 -7.95 -18.57 -6.08
C VAL A 175 -7.02 -18.01 -5.02
N ALA A 176 -5.96 -18.73 -4.72
CA ALA A 176 -4.82 -18.24 -3.99
C ALA A 176 -3.55 -18.34 -4.84
N ILE A 177 -2.73 -17.30 -4.81
CA ILE A 177 -1.45 -17.24 -5.52
C ILE A 177 -0.38 -16.89 -4.50
N TRP A 178 0.67 -17.70 -4.40
CA TRP A 178 1.73 -17.48 -3.43
C TRP A 178 3.09 -17.93 -3.93
N LEU A 179 4.10 -17.53 -3.20
CA LEU A 179 5.50 -17.84 -3.46
C LEU A 179 6.05 -18.76 -2.36
N GLU A 180 6.78 -19.79 -2.75
CA GLU A 180 7.57 -20.62 -1.87
C GLU A 180 9.06 -20.53 -2.21
N ASN A 181 9.91 -20.77 -1.20
CA ASN A 181 11.34 -20.92 -1.42
C ASN A 181 11.71 -22.35 -1.84
N ALA A 182 13.00 -22.58 -2.09
CA ALA A 182 13.52 -23.90 -2.48
C ALA A 182 13.25 -25.00 -1.42
N SER A 183 13.07 -24.63 -0.15
CA SER A 183 12.73 -25.55 0.94
C SER A 183 11.22 -25.73 1.15
N PHE A 184 10.39 -25.28 0.21
CA PHE A 184 8.93 -25.37 0.22
C PHE A 184 8.22 -24.60 1.33
N TYR A 185 8.88 -23.63 1.94
CA TYR A 185 8.23 -22.73 2.87
C TYR A 185 7.51 -21.61 2.13
N HIS A 186 6.31 -21.31 2.60
CA HIS A 186 5.56 -20.14 2.15
C HIS A 186 6.33 -18.87 2.47
N ILE A 187 6.57 -18.03 1.46
CA ILE A 187 7.25 -16.75 1.65
C ILE A 187 6.20 -15.63 1.71
N ARG A 188 5.32 -15.59 0.71
CA ARG A 188 4.32 -14.54 0.57
C ARG A 188 3.11 -15.01 -0.22
N THR A 189 1.92 -14.61 0.23
CA THR A 189 0.71 -14.64 -0.60
C THR A 189 0.63 -13.37 -1.42
N PHE A 190 0.51 -13.51 -2.73
CA PHE A 190 0.25 -12.40 -3.66
C PHE A 190 -1.24 -12.13 -3.76
N ARG A 191 -2.04 -13.17 -3.88
CA ARG A 191 -3.49 -13.08 -3.98
C ARG A 191 -4.13 -14.00 -2.97
N GLU A 192 -4.98 -13.43 -2.14
CA GLU A 192 -5.89 -14.15 -1.23
C GLU A 192 -7.28 -14.27 -1.86
N PRO A 193 -8.06 -15.30 -1.52
CA PRO A 193 -9.46 -15.39 -1.93
C PRO A 193 -10.26 -14.16 -1.46
N ASP A 194 -11.25 -13.74 -2.23
CA ASP A 194 -12.08 -12.57 -1.90
C ASP A 194 -12.90 -12.78 -0.62
N ASP A 195 -13.43 -13.98 -0.42
CA ASP A 195 -13.98 -14.42 0.87
C ASP A 195 -12.94 -15.33 1.55
N LEU A 196 -12.27 -14.77 2.55
CA LEU A 196 -11.20 -15.48 3.26
C LEU A 196 -11.70 -16.71 4.02
N ALA A 197 -12.93 -16.69 4.56
CA ALA A 197 -13.47 -17.81 5.32
C ALA A 197 -13.84 -18.97 4.40
N ALA A 198 -14.57 -18.71 3.32
CA ALA A 198 -14.90 -19.69 2.30
C ALA A 198 -13.63 -20.18 1.58
N GLY A 199 -12.75 -19.28 1.22
CA GLY A 199 -11.50 -19.58 0.53
C GLY A 199 -10.54 -20.46 1.32
N ARG A 200 -10.43 -20.32 2.63
CA ARG A 200 -9.61 -21.22 3.47
C ARG A 200 -10.14 -22.64 3.50
N ALA A 201 -11.46 -22.80 3.41
CA ALA A 201 -12.07 -24.12 3.33
C ALA A 201 -11.89 -24.76 1.94
N ALA A 202 -11.99 -23.93 0.89
CA ALA A 202 -11.88 -24.34 -0.51
C ALA A 202 -10.41 -24.57 -0.95
N LEU A 203 -9.44 -23.87 -0.34
CA LEU A 203 -8.02 -23.90 -0.69
C LEU A 203 -7.16 -24.38 0.50
N PRO A 204 -7.29 -25.65 0.89
CA PRO A 204 -6.70 -26.15 2.15
C PRO A 204 -5.18 -26.23 2.12
N TYR A 205 -4.54 -26.38 0.96
CA TYR A 205 -3.08 -26.44 0.87
C TYR A 205 -2.45 -25.06 1.11
N TRP A 206 -3.00 -24.04 0.48
CA TRP A 206 -2.57 -22.67 0.72
C TRP A 206 -2.76 -22.27 2.20
N ASP A 207 -3.94 -22.55 2.79
CA ASP A 207 -4.20 -22.25 4.20
C ASP A 207 -3.21 -22.98 5.14
N PHE A 208 -2.93 -24.24 4.86
CA PHE A 208 -1.92 -25.01 5.59
C PHE A 208 -0.54 -24.37 5.50
N LYS A 209 -0.12 -23.94 4.30
CA LYS A 209 1.19 -23.30 4.08
C LYS A 209 1.29 -21.95 4.79
N VAL A 210 0.25 -21.13 4.74
CA VAL A 210 0.21 -19.82 5.43
C VAL A 210 0.29 -20.02 6.95
N ARG A 211 -0.50 -20.93 7.51
CA ARG A 211 -0.47 -21.23 8.96
C ARG A 211 0.88 -21.74 9.42
N GLY A 212 1.52 -22.61 8.62
CA GLY A 212 2.85 -23.12 8.90
C GLY A 212 3.91 -22.02 8.94
N TRP A 213 3.82 -21.05 8.02
CA TRP A 213 4.70 -19.89 7.99
C TRP A 213 4.48 -18.93 9.16
N GLU A 214 3.23 -18.65 9.54
CA GLU A 214 2.91 -17.83 10.69
C GLU A 214 3.40 -18.47 12.00
N GLU A 215 3.28 -19.78 12.14
CA GLU A 215 3.83 -20.50 13.28
C GLU A 215 5.36 -20.44 13.32
N ALA A 216 6.04 -20.57 12.18
CA ALA A 216 7.48 -20.46 12.08
C ALA A 216 7.96 -19.05 12.50
N LYS A 217 7.32 -18.00 12.00
CA LYS A 217 7.61 -16.61 12.40
C LYS A 217 7.41 -16.38 13.90
N ARG A 218 6.33 -16.87 14.46
CA ARG A 218 6.06 -16.75 15.89
C ARG A 218 7.15 -17.43 16.72
N LYS A 219 7.54 -18.66 16.37
CA LYS A 219 8.61 -19.39 17.08
C LYS A 219 9.96 -18.69 16.98
N ALA A 220 10.29 -18.14 15.83
CA ALA A 220 11.51 -17.35 15.65
C ALA A 220 11.52 -16.13 16.56
N THR A 221 10.41 -15.39 16.60
CA THR A 221 10.27 -14.21 17.48
C THR A 221 10.38 -14.58 18.96
N GLU A 222 9.72 -15.66 19.38
CA GLU A 222 9.74 -16.14 20.77
C GLU A 222 11.14 -16.64 21.21
N SER A 223 11.89 -17.23 20.27
CA SER A 223 13.24 -17.76 20.55
C SER A 223 14.35 -16.72 20.39
N GLY A 224 14.05 -15.51 19.88
CA GLY A 224 15.02 -14.48 19.58
C GLY A 224 16.03 -14.90 18.48
N LYS A 225 15.71 -15.93 17.71
CA LYS A 225 16.51 -16.39 16.57
C LYS A 225 16.02 -15.75 15.29
N ASP A 226 16.96 -15.50 14.37
CA ASP A 226 16.59 -15.10 13.02
C ASP A 226 15.81 -16.24 12.34
N LEU A 227 14.80 -15.88 11.57
CA LEU A 227 14.02 -16.84 10.80
C LEU A 227 14.90 -17.63 9.84
N ASN A 228 15.92 -16.99 9.29
CA ASN A 228 16.91 -17.57 8.39
C ASN A 228 17.75 -18.67 9.07
N ASP A 229 18.08 -18.50 10.36
CA ASP A 229 18.83 -19.50 11.14
C ASP A 229 18.02 -20.76 11.46
N GLN A 230 16.69 -20.65 11.48
CA GLN A 230 15.81 -21.80 11.80
C GLN A 230 15.43 -22.65 10.61
N MET A 231 15.52 -22.09 9.40
CA MET A 231 15.00 -22.71 8.21
C MET A 231 16.06 -23.42 7.35
N GLU A 232 17.36 -23.42 7.78
CA GLU A 232 18.48 -23.87 6.94
C GLU A 232 18.35 -23.34 5.51
N VAL A 233 17.93 -22.06 5.39
CA VAL A 233 17.89 -21.40 4.09
C VAL A 233 19.31 -21.02 3.73
N ASP A 234 20.07 -22.01 3.31
CA ASP A 234 21.30 -21.78 2.59
C ASP A 234 20.97 -20.93 1.37
N GLY A 235 21.28 -19.65 1.43
CA GLY A 235 21.31 -18.84 0.24
C GLY A 235 20.59 -17.51 0.24
N VAL A 236 19.90 -17.07 1.32
CA VAL A 236 19.48 -15.67 1.43
C VAL A 236 20.53 -14.85 2.20
N SER A 237 21.78 -14.94 1.79
CA SER A 237 22.88 -14.18 2.38
C SER A 237 23.01 -12.76 1.81
N GLY A 238 21.96 -12.20 1.23
CA GLY A 238 21.96 -10.84 0.72
C GLY A 238 20.84 -9.96 1.25
N ALA A 239 19.82 -10.52 1.89
CA ALA A 239 18.72 -9.74 2.45
C ALA A 239 19.13 -9.16 3.80
N THR A 240 19.50 -7.93 3.77
CA THR A 240 19.52 -6.90 4.82
C THR A 240 19.31 -7.38 6.26
N GLN A 241 20.35 -7.19 7.06
CA GLN A 241 20.37 -7.38 8.53
C GLN A 241 19.41 -6.49 9.32
N ASN A 242 18.39 -5.87 8.70
CA ASN A 242 17.39 -5.02 9.36
C ASN A 242 15.97 -5.42 8.93
N SER A 243 15.41 -6.39 9.62
CA SER A 243 14.02 -6.50 10.15
C SER A 243 12.79 -6.01 9.36
N SER A 244 12.84 -5.60 8.14
CA SER A 244 11.67 -5.48 7.30
C SER A 244 11.82 -6.39 6.09
N PHE A 245 11.15 -7.51 6.16
CA PHE A 245 10.94 -8.39 5.03
C PHE A 245 10.18 -7.60 3.96
N ASP A 246 10.89 -7.07 2.97
CA ASP A 246 10.27 -6.56 1.77
C ASP A 246 10.23 -7.71 0.74
N PRO A 247 9.06 -8.17 0.36
CA PRO A 247 8.91 -9.23 -0.63
C PRO A 247 9.43 -8.84 -2.01
N ALA A 248 9.60 -7.54 -2.29
CA ALA A 248 10.30 -7.07 -3.48
C ALA A 248 11.75 -7.58 -3.50
N ASP A 249 12.37 -7.77 -2.33
CA ASP A 249 13.74 -8.29 -2.21
C ASP A 249 13.86 -9.75 -2.70
N TYR A 250 12.75 -10.51 -2.76
CA TYR A 250 12.75 -11.90 -3.21
C TYR A 250 12.43 -12.10 -4.69
N ILE A 251 11.80 -11.11 -5.32
CA ILE A 251 11.36 -11.21 -6.71
C ILE A 251 12.13 -10.25 -7.62
N LEU A 252 12.73 -9.23 -7.04
CA LEU A 252 13.67 -8.36 -7.75
C LEU A 252 14.82 -9.19 -8.29
N PRO A 253 15.42 -8.78 -9.42
CA PRO A 253 16.48 -9.52 -10.06
C PRO A 253 17.50 -9.88 -8.98
N ALA A 254 17.48 -11.14 -8.59
CA ALA A 254 18.44 -11.68 -7.67
C ALA A 254 19.81 -11.39 -8.25
N ASP A 255 20.74 -11.18 -7.37
CA ASP A 255 22.13 -11.21 -7.71
C ASP A 255 22.37 -12.39 -8.65
N PRO A 256 22.80 -12.19 -9.91
CA PRO A 256 23.05 -13.27 -10.85
C PRO A 256 24.09 -14.26 -10.33
N ASP A 257 24.90 -13.87 -9.33
CA ASP A 257 25.87 -14.73 -8.67
C ASP A 257 25.25 -15.67 -7.63
N ASN A 258 23.98 -15.46 -7.24
CA ASN A 258 23.25 -16.35 -6.32
C ASN A 258 21.78 -16.54 -6.73
N PRO A 259 21.54 -17.25 -7.84
CA PRO A 259 20.21 -17.50 -8.33
C PRO A 259 19.50 -18.49 -7.41
N MET A 260 18.58 -18.01 -6.59
CA MET A 260 17.70 -18.86 -5.81
C MET A 260 16.42 -19.15 -6.59
N PRO A 261 16.11 -20.40 -6.89
CA PRO A 261 14.84 -20.73 -7.50
C PRO A 261 13.72 -20.55 -6.47
N TYR A 262 12.71 -19.79 -6.87
CA TYR A 262 11.43 -19.70 -6.17
C TYR A 262 10.41 -20.55 -6.89
N ARG A 263 9.35 -20.92 -6.17
CA ARG A 263 8.18 -21.57 -6.78
C ARG A 263 6.99 -20.64 -6.63
N LEU A 264 6.39 -20.28 -7.76
CA LEU A 264 5.07 -19.68 -7.77
C LEU A 264 4.05 -20.82 -7.79
N LEU A 265 3.08 -20.75 -6.88
CA LEU A 265 2.00 -21.71 -6.80
C LEU A 265 0.65 -21.02 -6.93
N ILE A 266 -0.29 -21.74 -7.49
CA ILE A 266 -1.69 -21.37 -7.54
C ILE A 266 -2.48 -22.54 -7.02
N GLU A 267 -3.40 -22.28 -6.10
CA GLU A 267 -4.46 -23.22 -5.76
C GLU A 267 -5.78 -22.62 -6.22
N ILE A 268 -6.57 -23.41 -6.92
CA ILE A 268 -7.82 -22.97 -7.52
C ILE A 268 -8.90 -24.03 -7.29
N ASP A 269 -10.10 -23.54 -7.00
CA ASP A 269 -11.27 -24.35 -6.71
C ASP A 269 -12.52 -23.68 -7.29
N GLN A 270 -13.33 -24.43 -8.03
CA GLN A 270 -14.60 -23.93 -8.52
C GLN A 270 -15.69 -24.18 -7.48
N PRO A 271 -16.40 -23.16 -6.99
CA PRO A 271 -17.52 -23.38 -6.08
C PRO A 271 -18.56 -24.36 -6.64
N ASP A 272 -19.09 -25.21 -5.76
CA ASP A 272 -20.21 -26.11 -6.05
C ASP A 272 -19.93 -27.25 -7.05
N ASP A 273 -18.65 -27.59 -7.32
CA ASP A 273 -18.31 -28.68 -8.24
C ASP A 273 -18.03 -30.01 -7.57
N ASP A 274 -18.12 -30.12 -6.24
CA ASP A 274 -17.83 -31.29 -5.42
C ASP A 274 -16.45 -31.95 -5.68
N GLN A 275 -15.53 -31.24 -6.32
CA GLN A 275 -14.18 -31.70 -6.62
C GLN A 275 -13.17 -30.99 -5.68
N PRO A 276 -12.06 -31.63 -5.34
CA PRO A 276 -10.99 -30.94 -4.61
C PRO A 276 -10.33 -29.85 -5.44
N SER A 277 -9.81 -28.83 -4.77
CA SER A 277 -8.94 -27.83 -5.40
C SER A 277 -7.75 -28.45 -6.11
N LEU A 278 -7.23 -27.76 -7.12
CA LEU A 278 -6.03 -28.16 -7.85
C LEU A 278 -4.90 -27.16 -7.63
N VAL A 279 -3.68 -27.69 -7.53
CA VAL A 279 -2.47 -26.90 -7.32
C VAL A 279 -1.60 -26.96 -8.57
N TYR A 280 -1.27 -25.78 -9.10
CA TYR A 280 -0.33 -25.60 -10.21
C TYR A 280 0.92 -24.89 -9.70
N SER A 281 2.05 -25.16 -10.31
CA SER A 281 3.30 -24.50 -9.94
C SER A 281 4.23 -24.27 -11.11
N VAL A 282 5.12 -23.29 -10.94
CA VAL A 282 6.26 -23.02 -11.82
C VAL A 282 7.44 -22.58 -10.98
N ALA A 283 8.64 -23.03 -11.37
CA ALA A 283 9.87 -22.56 -10.77
C ALA A 283 10.26 -21.22 -11.41
N ILE A 284 10.56 -20.22 -10.58
CA ILE A 284 11.12 -18.96 -11.00
C ILE A 284 12.60 -18.98 -10.66
N ASP A 285 13.43 -19.07 -11.68
CA ASP A 285 14.88 -18.93 -11.58
C ASP A 285 15.29 -17.59 -12.17
N ASN A 286 15.85 -16.72 -11.35
CA ASN A 286 16.26 -15.39 -11.80
C ASN A 286 17.46 -15.41 -12.76
N ALA A 287 18.21 -16.50 -12.78
CA ALA A 287 19.28 -16.72 -13.77
C ALA A 287 18.75 -17.23 -15.11
N ASP A 288 17.50 -17.71 -15.14
CA ASP A 288 16.88 -18.19 -16.37
C ASP A 288 16.44 -17.02 -17.26
N PRO A 289 16.93 -16.92 -18.50
CA PRO A 289 16.56 -15.84 -19.41
C PRO A 289 15.13 -15.97 -19.95
N ARG A 290 14.40 -17.06 -19.65
CA ARG A 290 13.05 -17.26 -20.15
C ARG A 290 12.13 -16.19 -19.59
N ALA A 291 11.45 -15.48 -20.50
CA ALA A 291 10.51 -14.43 -20.16
C ALA A 291 9.08 -14.97 -19.90
N PHE A 292 8.82 -16.23 -20.26
CA PHE A 292 7.52 -16.87 -20.08
C PHE A 292 7.67 -18.35 -19.77
N GLN A 293 6.79 -18.89 -18.93
CA GLN A 293 6.77 -20.27 -18.52
C GLN A 293 5.32 -20.73 -18.30
N LEU A 294 5.01 -21.96 -18.68
CA LEU A 294 3.75 -22.60 -18.33
C LEU A 294 3.82 -23.13 -16.91
N LEU A 295 2.71 -23.05 -16.20
CA LEU A 295 2.57 -23.72 -14.93
C LEU A 295 2.16 -25.17 -15.15
N ASP A 296 2.81 -26.06 -14.40
CA ASP A 296 2.48 -27.47 -14.41
C ASP A 296 1.46 -27.78 -13.30
N LEU A 297 0.50 -28.67 -13.61
CA LEU A 297 -0.38 -29.24 -12.60
C LEU A 297 0.44 -30.14 -11.67
N VAL A 298 0.53 -29.78 -10.40
CA VAL A 298 1.26 -30.56 -9.39
C VAL A 298 0.37 -31.66 -8.82
N GLY A 299 -0.90 -31.37 -8.58
CA GLY A 299 -1.84 -32.31 -8.04
C GLY A 299 -2.94 -31.64 -7.22
N TYR A 300 -3.58 -32.44 -6.37
CA TYR A 300 -4.61 -31.99 -5.46
C TYR A 300 -4.18 -32.17 -4.00
N PRO A 301 -4.63 -31.32 -3.08
CA PRO A 301 -4.30 -31.44 -1.67
C PRO A 301 -5.09 -32.55 -1.00
N LYS A 302 -4.41 -33.30 -0.18
CA LYS A 302 -5.03 -34.31 0.68
C LYS A 302 -4.44 -34.23 2.08
N GLN A 303 -5.31 -34.25 3.08
CA GLN A 303 -4.90 -34.33 4.46
C GLN A 303 -4.39 -35.73 4.79
N GLU A 304 -3.19 -35.79 5.35
CA GLU A 304 -2.58 -37.01 5.86
C GLU A 304 -2.97 -37.29 7.32
N GLU A 305 -2.55 -38.43 7.83
CA GLU A 305 -2.55 -38.64 9.25
C GLU A 305 -1.66 -37.60 9.95
N LYS A 306 -2.09 -37.18 11.13
CA LYS A 306 -1.31 -36.21 11.93
C LYS A 306 0.09 -36.81 12.19
N ASP A 307 1.07 -35.88 12.19
CA ASP A 307 2.43 -36.24 12.54
C ASP A 307 2.56 -36.76 13.99
N LYS A 308 3.77 -37.16 14.37
CA LYS A 308 4.08 -37.64 15.74
C LYS A 308 3.81 -36.61 16.83
N ASP A 309 3.80 -35.35 16.46
CA ASP A 309 3.54 -34.20 17.33
C ASP A 309 2.07 -33.75 17.30
N GLY A 310 1.21 -34.50 16.61
CA GLY A 310 -0.23 -34.22 16.48
C GLY A 310 -0.57 -33.08 15.53
N LYS A 311 0.38 -32.65 14.71
CA LYS A 311 0.17 -31.58 13.74
C LYS A 311 -0.48 -32.10 12.46
N GLU A 312 -1.29 -31.24 11.86
CA GLU A 312 -1.85 -31.49 10.53
C GLU A 312 -0.75 -31.56 9.49
N VAL A 313 -0.86 -32.51 8.58
CA VAL A 313 0.02 -32.66 7.43
C VAL A 313 -0.84 -32.73 6.18
N TRP A 314 -0.48 -31.92 5.19
CA TRP A 314 -1.10 -31.91 3.88
C TRP A 314 -0.05 -32.23 2.81
N SER A 315 -0.41 -33.11 1.90
CA SER A 315 0.43 -33.53 0.78
C SER A 315 -0.30 -33.34 -0.53
N LEU A 316 0.45 -33.15 -1.60
CA LEU A 316 -0.10 -33.07 -2.95
C LEU A 316 -0.04 -34.47 -3.59
N TYR A 317 -1.18 -34.94 -4.07
CA TYR A 317 -1.35 -36.22 -4.75
C TYR A 317 -1.60 -36.00 -6.23
N PHE A 318 -1.12 -36.94 -7.04
CA PHE A 318 -1.43 -36.93 -8.47
C PHE A 318 -2.93 -37.11 -8.69
N VAL A 319 -3.46 -36.34 -9.63
CA VAL A 319 -4.86 -36.48 -10.09
C VAL A 319 -5.07 -37.81 -10.77
N ASP A 320 -6.23 -38.42 -10.57
CA ASP A 320 -6.62 -39.73 -11.15
C ASP A 320 -7.95 -39.59 -11.91
N GLU A 321 -8.48 -40.72 -12.38
CA GLU A 321 -9.69 -40.79 -13.19
C GLU A 321 -10.98 -40.27 -12.51
N ARG A 322 -10.92 -39.95 -11.20
CA ARG A 322 -12.05 -39.40 -10.45
C ARG A 322 -12.22 -37.91 -10.67
N PHE A 323 -11.20 -37.26 -11.20
CA PHE A 323 -11.26 -35.82 -11.50
C PHE A 323 -11.91 -35.57 -12.86
N SER A 324 -12.80 -34.62 -12.90
CA SER A 324 -13.54 -34.23 -14.11
C SER A 324 -13.59 -32.71 -14.29
N SER A 325 -14.54 -32.02 -13.61
CA SER A 325 -14.72 -30.57 -13.70
C SER A 325 -13.49 -29.79 -13.26
N ALA A 326 -12.83 -30.22 -12.19
CA ALA A 326 -11.62 -29.56 -11.70
C ALA A 326 -10.50 -29.55 -12.75
N LEU A 327 -10.31 -30.62 -13.52
CA LEU A 327 -9.33 -30.68 -14.60
C LEU A 327 -9.72 -29.82 -15.81
N ASP A 328 -11.00 -29.63 -16.03
CA ASP A 328 -11.53 -28.78 -17.09
C ASP A 328 -11.65 -27.29 -16.68
N LEU A 329 -11.22 -26.93 -15.46
CA LEU A 329 -11.30 -25.56 -14.95
C LEU A 329 -10.28 -24.65 -15.62
N ILE A 330 -9.07 -25.12 -15.85
CA ILE A 330 -7.97 -24.39 -16.48
C ILE A 330 -7.54 -25.09 -17.76
N ASP A 331 -7.53 -24.36 -18.88
CA ASP A 331 -6.93 -24.84 -20.13
C ASP A 331 -5.41 -24.68 -20.11
N SER A 332 -4.93 -23.53 -19.67
CA SER A 332 -3.50 -23.26 -19.52
C SER A 332 -3.25 -22.12 -18.52
N ALA A 333 -2.10 -22.15 -17.88
CA ALA A 333 -1.64 -21.09 -17.00
C ALA A 333 -0.23 -20.65 -17.43
N LEU A 334 -0.08 -19.40 -17.80
CA LEU A 334 1.14 -18.80 -18.31
C LEU A 334 1.65 -17.73 -17.35
N LEU A 335 2.89 -17.90 -16.90
CA LEU A 335 3.65 -16.87 -16.20
C LEU A 335 4.53 -16.13 -17.19
N THR A 336 4.42 -14.81 -17.20
CA THR A 336 5.32 -13.90 -17.93
C THR A 336 6.06 -13.04 -16.93
N ILE A 337 7.37 -12.95 -17.08
CA ILE A 337 8.22 -12.08 -16.26
C ILE A 337 8.95 -11.13 -17.19
N ASP A 338 8.74 -9.84 -17.00
CA ASP A 338 9.42 -8.76 -17.70
C ASP A 338 10.42 -8.11 -16.74
N ARG A 339 11.69 -8.10 -17.14
CA ARG A 339 12.82 -7.53 -16.42
C ARG A 339 13.45 -6.48 -17.33
N ASN A 340 13.11 -5.21 -17.14
CA ASN A 340 13.63 -4.07 -17.92
C ASN A 340 14.87 -3.44 -17.30
#